data_6cb8ab7064fb0473ee8607f4209b558d
#
_entry.id   6cb8ab7064fb0473ee8607f4209b558d
#
_cell.length_a   1.000
_cell.length_b   1.000
_cell.length_c   1.000
_cell.angle_alpha   90.00
_cell.angle_beta   90.00
_cell.angle_gamma   90.00
#
_symmetry.space_group_name_H-M   'P 1'
#
loop_
_entity.id
_entity.type
_entity.pdbx_description
1 polymer ?
#
loop_
_entity_poly.entity_id
_entity_poly.type
_entity_poly.pdbx_seq_one_letter_code
_entity_poly.pdbx_strand_id
1 'polypeptide(L)'
;LRNVLEEAVPVEALAEHIFLTAALQVHFARLAARLDGKSLKPVGDGACPSCGGAPVATVLVNWPRMRGARYCTCSLCGTLWNYVRSKCTICGSTNKIMFQEIEGASHIKAETCDDCHGYVKVLDHQKDDRLDPVADDVATLGLDLLVRELGFRRGSVNPFLIGY
;
A
#
# COMPACT_ATOMS: atom_id res chain seq x y z
N LEU A 1 20.01 10.17 2.84
CA LEU A 1 19.19 10.00 1.63
C LEU A 1 19.29 8.56 1.08
N ARG A 2 20.51 8.04 0.87
CA ARG A 2 20.73 6.68 0.37
C ARG A 2 19.98 5.64 1.22
N ASN A 3 20.15 5.68 2.54
CA ASN A 3 19.51 4.74 3.47
C ASN A 3 17.98 4.71 3.35
N VAL A 4 17.34 5.85 3.06
CA VAL A 4 15.89 5.91 2.85
C VAL A 4 15.49 5.26 1.53
N LEU A 5 16.26 5.52 0.46
CA LEU A 5 15.98 4.96 -0.87
C LEU A 5 16.25 3.45 -0.95
N GLU A 6 17.18 2.95 -0.13
CA GLU A 6 17.55 1.54 -0.03
C GLU A 6 16.77 0.80 1.09
N GLU A 7 15.82 1.49 1.77
CA GLU A 7 15.03 0.96 2.90
C GLU A 7 15.91 0.41 4.05
N ALA A 8 17.14 0.94 4.18
CA ALA A 8 18.17 0.51 5.12
C ALA A 8 18.44 1.59 6.18
N VAL A 9 17.38 2.04 6.86
CA VAL A 9 17.48 3.11 7.86
C VAL A 9 18.00 2.56 9.19
N PRO A 10 19.11 3.08 9.74
CA PRO A 10 19.59 2.70 11.07
C PRO A 10 18.57 3.06 12.15
N VAL A 11 18.40 2.19 13.15
CA VAL A 11 17.42 2.37 14.23
C VAL A 11 17.69 3.67 15.01
N GLU A 12 18.94 4.02 15.20
CA GLU A 12 19.38 5.22 15.94
C GLU A 12 19.02 6.53 15.21
N ALA A 13 18.78 6.46 13.91
CA ALA A 13 18.50 7.62 13.06
C ALA A 13 17.04 7.65 12.54
N LEU A 14 16.15 6.86 13.10
CA LEU A 14 14.75 6.77 12.63
C LEU A 14 14.04 8.11 12.63
N ALA A 15 14.15 8.89 13.71
CA ALA A 15 13.46 10.17 13.84
C ALA A 15 13.86 11.18 12.75
N GLU A 16 15.13 11.23 12.40
CA GLU A 16 15.63 12.12 11.33
C GLU A 16 15.17 11.63 9.94
N HIS A 17 15.14 10.31 9.74
CA HIS A 17 14.77 9.72 8.47
C HIS A 17 13.27 9.85 8.16
N ILE A 18 12.40 9.94 9.17
CA ILE A 18 10.96 10.19 8.98
C ILE A 18 10.73 11.51 8.22
N PHE A 19 11.38 12.58 8.62
CA PHE A 19 11.24 13.89 7.94
C PHE A 19 11.79 13.84 6.51
N LEU A 20 12.92 13.16 6.31
CA LEU A 20 13.49 12.98 4.98
C LEU A 20 12.58 12.16 4.08
N THR A 21 11.99 11.09 4.61
CA THR A 21 11.02 10.26 3.92
C THR A 21 9.78 11.06 3.52
N ALA A 22 9.21 11.84 4.43
CA ALA A 22 8.08 12.72 4.14
C ALA A 22 8.41 13.73 3.04
N ALA A 23 9.59 14.36 3.10
CA ALA A 23 10.05 15.29 2.07
C ALA A 23 10.20 14.62 0.69
N LEU A 24 10.71 13.39 0.66
CA LEU A 24 10.79 12.60 -0.58
C LEU A 24 9.41 12.26 -1.13
N GLN A 25 8.47 11.85 -0.29
CA GLN A 25 7.09 11.60 -0.73
C GLN A 25 6.48 12.85 -1.40
N VAL A 26 6.59 14.01 -0.77
CA VAL A 26 6.10 15.27 -1.35
C VAL A 26 6.79 15.57 -2.68
N HIS A 27 8.11 15.38 -2.75
CA HIS A 27 8.87 15.62 -3.99
C HIS A 27 8.42 14.68 -5.12
N PHE A 28 8.37 13.38 -4.87
CA PHE A 28 7.98 12.39 -5.88
C PHE A 28 6.50 12.49 -6.27
N ALA A 29 5.61 12.82 -5.32
CA ALA A 29 4.21 13.07 -5.62
C ALA A 29 4.03 14.27 -6.58
N ARG A 30 4.81 15.36 -6.37
CA ARG A 30 4.80 16.53 -7.27
C ARG A 30 5.34 16.21 -8.66
N LEU A 31 6.33 15.31 -8.76
CA LEU A 31 6.83 14.84 -10.07
C LEU A 31 5.79 13.95 -10.75
N ALA A 32 5.23 12.99 -10.04
CA ALA A 32 4.22 12.06 -10.56
C ALA A 32 2.95 12.78 -11.05
N ALA A 33 2.53 13.84 -10.34
CA ALA A 33 1.38 14.67 -10.74
C ALA A 33 1.55 15.39 -12.09
N ARG A 34 2.77 15.48 -12.63
CA ARG A 34 3.06 16.07 -13.95
C ARG A 34 3.05 15.05 -15.07
N LEU A 35 3.00 13.77 -14.77
CA LEU A 35 2.98 12.70 -15.75
C LEU A 35 1.58 12.59 -16.39
N ASP A 36 1.53 12.33 -17.67
CA ASP A 36 0.27 11.95 -18.30
C ASP A 36 -0.09 10.52 -17.92
N GLY A 37 -1.12 10.35 -17.10
CA GLY A 37 -1.59 9.05 -16.63
C GLY A 37 -1.94 8.07 -17.75
N LYS A 38 -2.30 8.56 -18.96
CA LYS A 38 -2.59 7.73 -20.13
C LYS A 38 -1.33 7.13 -20.74
N SER A 39 -0.19 7.74 -20.53
CA SER A 39 1.11 7.26 -21.04
C SER A 39 1.75 6.21 -20.12
N LEU A 40 1.29 6.10 -18.88
CA LEU A 40 1.83 5.16 -17.91
C LEU A 40 1.49 3.72 -18.30
N LYS A 41 2.51 2.87 -18.32
CA LYS A 41 2.37 1.44 -18.62
C LYS A 41 2.74 0.62 -17.39
N PRO A 42 2.09 -0.53 -17.16
CA PRO A 42 2.51 -1.46 -16.12
C PRO A 42 3.99 -1.84 -16.30
N VAL A 43 4.76 -1.76 -15.23
CA VAL A 43 6.20 -2.10 -15.22
C VAL A 43 6.48 -3.45 -14.55
N GLY A 44 5.48 -4.00 -13.85
CA GLY A 44 5.53 -5.29 -13.16
C GLY A 44 4.32 -5.50 -12.27
N ASP A 45 4.11 -6.71 -11.79
CA ASP A 45 3.06 -6.98 -10.80
C ASP A 45 3.38 -6.23 -9.50
N GLY A 46 2.37 -5.51 -8.99
CA GLY A 46 2.48 -4.73 -7.76
C GLY A 46 3.44 -3.53 -7.80
N ALA A 47 4.06 -3.21 -8.94
CA ALA A 47 4.98 -2.09 -9.05
C ALA A 47 4.28 -0.83 -9.57
N CYS A 48 4.62 0.32 -8.99
CA CYS A 48 4.08 1.62 -9.39
C CYS A 48 4.53 1.99 -10.80
N PRO A 49 3.62 2.32 -11.74
CA PRO A 49 3.98 2.65 -13.11
C PRO A 49 4.70 4.00 -13.25
N SER A 50 4.68 4.85 -12.22
CA SER A 50 5.34 6.16 -12.23
C SER A 50 6.78 6.13 -11.70
N CYS A 51 7.04 5.35 -10.64
CA CYS A 51 8.35 5.35 -9.98
C CYS A 51 8.93 3.96 -9.69
N GLY A 52 8.19 2.89 -9.98
CA GLY A 52 8.62 1.50 -9.70
C GLY A 52 8.47 1.05 -8.24
N GLY A 53 8.06 1.94 -7.32
CA GLY A 53 7.94 1.63 -5.90
C GLY A 53 6.80 0.66 -5.58
N ALA A 54 6.88 0.03 -4.40
CA ALA A 54 5.86 -0.89 -3.89
C ALA A 54 4.60 -0.13 -3.45
N PRO A 55 3.43 -0.80 -3.38
CA PRO A 55 2.23 -0.20 -2.80
C PRO A 55 2.35 -0.07 -1.28
N VAL A 56 1.76 0.98 -0.71
CA VAL A 56 1.51 1.08 0.73
C VAL A 56 0.26 0.30 1.12
N ALA A 57 -0.79 0.42 0.34
CA ALA A 57 -2.07 -0.24 0.51
C ALA A 57 -2.82 -0.30 -0.81
N THR A 58 -3.97 -0.96 -0.82
CA THR A 58 -4.91 -0.90 -1.94
C THR A 58 -6.20 -0.24 -1.50
N VAL A 59 -6.91 0.37 -2.46
CA VAL A 59 -8.15 1.11 -2.23
C VAL A 59 -9.24 0.57 -3.13
N LEU A 60 -10.42 0.31 -2.59
CA LEU A 60 -11.64 0.10 -3.35
C LEU A 60 -12.32 1.45 -3.57
N VAL A 61 -12.17 2.02 -4.75
CA VAL A 61 -12.61 3.40 -5.01
C VAL A 61 -14.13 3.55 -5.05
N ASN A 62 -14.61 4.74 -4.68
CA ASN A 62 -16.03 5.12 -4.75
C ASN A 62 -16.32 6.07 -5.92
N TRP A 63 -15.61 5.93 -7.04
CA TRP A 63 -15.81 6.80 -8.21
C TRP A 63 -17.07 6.40 -8.99
N PRO A 64 -17.86 7.36 -9.52
CA PRO A 64 -19.18 7.08 -10.11
C PRO A 64 -19.20 6.01 -11.21
N ARG A 65 -18.15 5.90 -12.02
CA ARG A 65 -18.06 4.93 -13.12
C ARG A 65 -17.20 3.70 -12.81
N MET A 66 -16.54 3.67 -11.66
CA MET A 66 -15.56 2.66 -11.31
C MET A 66 -15.70 2.22 -9.84
N ARG A 67 -16.92 2.29 -9.32
CA ARG A 67 -17.22 1.96 -7.93
C ARG A 67 -16.78 0.54 -7.59
N GLY A 68 -15.98 0.39 -6.53
CA GLY A 68 -15.43 -0.88 -6.08
C GLY A 68 -14.29 -1.42 -6.95
N ALA A 69 -13.82 -0.68 -7.96
CA ALA A 69 -12.57 -1.02 -8.64
C ALA A 69 -11.41 -0.88 -7.66
N ARG A 70 -10.46 -1.81 -7.76
CA ARG A 70 -9.27 -1.84 -6.90
C ARG A 70 -8.14 -1.02 -7.53
N TYR A 71 -7.54 -0.17 -6.71
CA TYR A 71 -6.33 0.56 -7.05
C TYR A 71 -5.26 0.32 -6.00
N CYS A 72 -4.03 0.09 -6.43
CA CYS A 72 -2.86 0.17 -5.56
C CYS A 72 -2.48 1.64 -5.38
N THR A 73 -1.98 2.01 -4.20
CA THR A 73 -1.44 3.34 -3.89
C THR A 73 0.06 3.22 -3.65
N CYS A 74 0.85 3.99 -4.38
CA CYS A 74 2.31 3.96 -4.22
C CYS A 74 2.75 4.53 -2.87
N SER A 75 3.65 3.83 -2.19
CA SER A 75 4.22 4.25 -0.91
C SER A 75 5.05 5.53 -1.01
N LEU A 76 5.66 5.81 -2.17
CA LEU A 76 6.56 6.95 -2.36
C LEU A 76 5.89 8.12 -3.07
N CYS A 77 5.27 7.90 -4.23
CA CYS A 77 4.77 9.00 -5.06
C CYS A 77 3.25 9.19 -5.03
N GLY A 78 2.52 8.36 -4.26
CA GLY A 78 1.07 8.45 -4.14
C GLY A 78 0.28 8.10 -5.42
N THR A 79 0.93 7.69 -6.51
CA THR A 79 0.24 7.29 -7.74
C THR A 79 -0.71 6.15 -7.46
N LEU A 80 -1.93 6.29 -7.96
CA LEU A 80 -2.95 5.24 -7.98
C LEU A 80 -2.91 4.50 -9.32
N TRP A 81 -2.84 3.17 -9.30
CA TRP A 81 -2.97 2.36 -10.51
C TRP A 81 -3.94 1.21 -10.33
N ASN A 82 -4.72 0.94 -11.37
CA ASN A 82 -5.70 -0.14 -11.33
C ASN A 82 -5.01 -1.50 -11.18
N TYR A 83 -5.57 -2.34 -10.33
CA TYR A 83 -5.11 -3.71 -10.14
C TYR A 83 -6.29 -4.67 -10.00
N VAL A 84 -6.13 -5.89 -10.51
CA VAL A 84 -7.21 -6.91 -10.48
C VAL A 84 -7.56 -7.27 -9.03
N ARG A 85 -8.86 -7.29 -8.71
CA ARG A 85 -9.37 -7.51 -7.34
C ARG A 85 -9.00 -8.85 -6.71
N SER A 86 -8.90 -9.89 -7.51
CA SER A 86 -8.64 -11.26 -7.05
C SER A 86 -7.23 -11.72 -7.41
N LYS A 87 -6.29 -10.79 -7.45
CA LYS A 87 -4.88 -11.06 -7.75
C LYS A 87 -4.00 -10.50 -6.64
N CYS A 88 -3.13 -11.32 -6.08
CA CYS A 88 -2.15 -10.89 -5.08
C CYS A 88 -1.20 -9.84 -5.65
N THR A 89 -1.03 -8.71 -4.97
CA THR A 89 -0.11 -7.63 -5.39
C THR A 89 1.36 -7.99 -5.19
N ILE A 90 1.64 -9.06 -4.44
CA ILE A 90 3.00 -9.46 -4.06
C ILE A 90 3.53 -10.50 -5.04
N CYS A 91 2.78 -11.59 -5.24
CA CYS A 91 3.25 -12.73 -6.06
C CYS A 91 2.46 -12.94 -7.35
N GLY A 92 1.41 -12.15 -7.60
CA GLY A 92 0.58 -12.29 -8.79
C GLY A 92 -0.37 -13.48 -8.80
N SER A 93 -0.43 -14.29 -7.73
CA SER A 93 -1.36 -15.42 -7.64
C SER A 93 -2.81 -14.96 -7.60
N THR A 94 -3.69 -15.77 -8.18
CA THR A 94 -5.15 -15.61 -8.12
C THR A 94 -5.81 -16.66 -7.22
N ASN A 95 -5.01 -17.52 -6.59
CA ASN A 95 -5.50 -18.59 -5.74
C ASN A 95 -5.50 -18.16 -4.27
N LYS A 96 -6.51 -18.67 -3.52
CA LYS A 96 -6.54 -18.58 -2.06
C LYS A 96 -6.29 -17.17 -1.51
N ILE A 97 -6.95 -16.18 -2.09
CA ILE A 97 -6.98 -14.82 -1.58
C ILE A 97 -8.11 -14.74 -0.56
N MET A 98 -7.77 -14.38 0.68
CA MET A 98 -8.69 -14.23 1.78
C MET A 98 -8.66 -12.81 2.33
N PHE A 99 -9.70 -12.42 3.09
CA PHE A 99 -9.77 -11.13 3.75
C PHE A 99 -9.91 -11.34 5.24
N GLN A 100 -9.03 -10.70 6.01
CA GLN A 100 -9.08 -10.65 7.47
C GLN A 100 -9.52 -9.25 7.88
N GLU A 101 -10.43 -9.16 8.85
CA GLU A 101 -10.94 -7.89 9.37
C GLU A 101 -11.12 -7.96 10.89
N ILE A 102 -11.07 -6.81 11.54
CA ILE A 102 -11.45 -6.68 12.94
C ILE A 102 -12.97 -6.46 12.98
N GLU A 103 -13.67 -7.20 13.83
CA GLU A 103 -15.10 -7.04 14.03
C GLU A 103 -15.44 -5.58 14.38
N GLY A 104 -16.42 -5.02 13.67
CA GLY A 104 -16.81 -3.62 13.80
C GLY A 104 -15.97 -2.60 13.02
N ALA A 105 -14.84 -3.01 12.41
CA ALA A 105 -13.94 -2.13 11.65
C ALA A 105 -13.79 -2.56 10.18
N SER A 106 -14.89 -2.93 9.53
CA SER A 106 -14.88 -3.54 8.19
C SER A 106 -14.50 -2.62 7.02
N HIS A 107 -14.18 -1.36 7.28
CA HIS A 107 -13.73 -0.39 6.27
C HIS A 107 -12.25 -0.54 5.89
N ILE A 108 -11.45 -1.21 6.73
CA ILE A 108 -10.08 -1.60 6.43
C ILE A 108 -9.93 -3.10 6.70
N LYS A 109 -9.38 -3.84 5.74
CA LYS A 109 -9.16 -5.28 5.81
C LYS A 109 -7.73 -5.60 5.41
N ALA A 110 -7.22 -6.75 5.82
CA ALA A 110 -6.00 -7.32 5.26
C ALA A 110 -6.37 -8.38 4.21
N GLU A 111 -5.94 -8.18 2.98
CA GLU A 111 -5.98 -9.20 1.94
C GLU A 111 -4.76 -10.10 2.09
N THR A 112 -4.98 -11.36 2.42
CA THR A 112 -3.96 -12.38 2.64
C THR A 112 -3.88 -13.33 1.45
N CYS A 113 -2.69 -13.84 1.15
CA CYS A 113 -2.44 -14.80 0.09
C CYS A 113 -1.73 -16.05 0.65
N ASP A 114 -2.34 -17.22 0.54
CA ASP A 114 -1.78 -18.45 1.04
C ASP A 114 -0.57 -18.94 0.21
N ASP A 115 -0.45 -18.50 -1.06
CA ASP A 115 0.66 -18.96 -1.92
C ASP A 115 1.99 -18.31 -1.52
N CYS A 116 1.99 -17.03 -1.15
CA CYS A 116 3.21 -16.32 -0.74
C CYS A 116 3.26 -15.99 0.75
N HIS A 117 2.22 -16.31 1.52
CA HIS A 117 2.05 -15.91 2.92
C HIS A 117 2.23 -14.41 3.17
N GLY A 118 1.93 -13.59 2.14
CA GLY A 118 1.96 -12.15 2.23
C GLY A 118 0.57 -11.57 2.42
N TYR A 119 0.51 -10.33 2.96
CA TYR A 119 -0.73 -9.55 3.00
C TYR A 119 -0.50 -8.10 2.63
N VAL A 120 -1.57 -7.45 2.18
CA VAL A 120 -1.66 -6.01 1.96
C VAL A 120 -2.99 -5.50 2.50
N LYS A 121 -3.02 -4.29 3.08
CA LYS A 121 -4.29 -3.71 3.52
C LYS A 121 -5.12 -3.19 2.36
N VAL A 122 -6.43 -3.30 2.52
CA VAL A 122 -7.44 -2.83 1.57
C VAL A 122 -8.35 -1.85 2.30
N LEU A 123 -8.36 -0.61 1.83
CA LEU A 123 -9.21 0.47 2.34
C LEU A 123 -10.47 0.57 1.46
N ASP A 124 -11.65 0.55 2.07
CA ASP A 124 -12.92 0.57 1.33
C ASP A 124 -13.52 1.99 1.33
N HIS A 125 -13.19 2.79 0.32
CA HIS A 125 -13.75 4.12 0.13
C HIS A 125 -15.25 4.12 -0.19
N GLN A 126 -15.86 2.98 -0.45
CA GLN A 126 -17.33 2.89 -0.56
C GLN A 126 -17.99 3.00 0.82
N LYS A 127 -17.25 2.69 1.90
CA LYS A 127 -17.70 2.77 3.29
C LYS A 127 -17.27 4.05 3.97
N ASP A 128 -16.03 4.49 3.75
CA ASP A 128 -15.50 5.77 4.23
C ASP A 128 -14.49 6.31 3.21
N ASP A 129 -14.84 7.35 2.50
CA ASP A 129 -14.04 7.97 1.45
C ASP A 129 -12.94 8.92 1.98
N ARG A 130 -12.89 9.14 3.31
CA ARG A 130 -11.86 9.94 3.98
C ARG A 130 -10.62 9.14 4.34
N LEU A 131 -10.66 7.81 4.19
CA LEU A 131 -9.51 6.96 4.52
C LEU A 131 -8.28 7.33 3.67
N ASP A 132 -7.17 7.57 4.34
CA ASP A 132 -5.87 7.82 3.71
C ASP A 132 -5.00 6.57 3.71
N PRO A 133 -4.50 6.11 2.55
CA PRO A 133 -3.75 4.85 2.45
C PRO A 133 -2.46 4.81 3.29
N VAL A 134 -1.85 5.95 3.59
CA VAL A 134 -0.62 6.02 4.39
C VAL A 134 -0.93 6.17 5.87
N ALA A 135 -1.80 7.13 6.22
CA ALA A 135 -2.13 7.45 7.61
C ALA A 135 -2.95 6.34 8.28
N ASP A 136 -4.01 5.85 7.59
CA ASP A 136 -4.88 4.82 8.16
C ASP A 136 -4.24 3.43 8.15
N ASP A 137 -3.25 3.21 7.30
CA ASP A 137 -2.41 2.03 7.38
C ASP A 137 -1.61 2.02 8.70
N VAL A 138 -1.03 3.16 9.10
CA VAL A 138 -0.37 3.30 10.41
C VAL A 138 -1.38 3.19 11.56
N ALA A 139 -2.52 3.87 11.45
CA ALA A 139 -3.55 3.90 12.49
C ALA A 139 -4.15 2.51 12.80
N THR A 140 -4.08 1.58 11.85
CA THR A 140 -4.61 0.22 11.99
C THR A 140 -3.54 -0.85 12.23
N LEU A 141 -2.47 -0.50 12.95
CA LEU A 141 -1.38 -1.42 13.32
C LEU A 141 -1.87 -2.67 14.08
N GLY A 142 -2.98 -2.57 14.83
CA GLY A 142 -3.59 -3.71 15.50
C GLY A 142 -4.01 -4.83 14.54
N LEU A 143 -4.45 -4.49 13.33
CA LEU A 143 -4.76 -5.47 12.29
C LEU A 143 -3.49 -6.19 11.81
N ASP A 144 -2.36 -5.47 11.68
CA ASP A 144 -1.08 -6.08 11.30
C ASP A 144 -0.62 -7.13 12.32
N LEU A 145 -0.77 -6.82 13.62
CA LEU A 145 -0.40 -7.76 14.69
C LEU A 145 -1.22 -9.04 14.61
N LEU A 146 -2.54 -8.93 14.46
CA LEU A 146 -3.45 -10.09 14.34
C LEU A 146 -3.13 -10.94 13.11
N VAL A 147 -2.88 -10.30 11.96
CA VAL A 147 -2.58 -11.01 10.71
C VAL A 147 -1.21 -11.70 10.78
N ARG A 148 -0.24 -11.13 11.48
CA ARG A 148 1.05 -11.78 11.75
C ARG A 148 0.93 -13.02 12.65
N GLU A 149 0.04 -12.99 13.65
CA GLU A 149 -0.27 -14.17 14.47
C GLU A 149 -0.85 -15.32 13.66
N LEU A 150 -1.56 -15.01 12.55
CA LEU A 150 -2.04 -16.00 11.58
C LEU A 150 -0.94 -16.53 10.64
N GLY A 151 0.31 -16.06 10.77
CA GLY A 151 1.47 -16.53 9.99
C GLY A 151 1.70 -15.76 8.68
N PHE A 152 0.99 -14.66 8.43
CA PHE A 152 1.22 -13.85 7.23
C PHE A 152 2.24 -12.74 7.48
N ARG A 153 2.98 -12.37 6.42
CA ARG A 153 3.98 -11.29 6.44
C ARG A 153 3.50 -10.11 5.62
N ARG A 154 3.82 -8.91 6.08
CA ARG A 154 3.51 -7.70 5.34
C ARG A 154 4.23 -7.68 3.99
N GLY A 155 3.48 -7.46 2.92
CA GLY A 155 4.02 -7.36 1.55
C GLY A 155 3.90 -5.95 0.97
N SER A 156 3.40 -5.01 1.76
CA SER A 156 3.33 -3.59 1.41
C SER A 156 4.39 -2.80 2.18
N VAL A 157 4.77 -1.65 1.65
CA VAL A 157 5.75 -0.75 2.28
C VAL A 157 5.05 0.50 2.77
N ASN A 158 5.10 0.76 4.07
CA ASN A 158 4.75 2.06 4.62
C ASN A 158 6.01 2.70 5.19
N PRO A 159 6.45 3.84 4.66
CA PRO A 159 7.71 4.47 5.08
C PRO A 159 7.68 4.99 6.53
N PHE A 160 6.50 4.99 7.18
CA PHE A 160 6.32 5.37 8.58
C PHE A 160 6.17 4.17 9.53
N LEU A 161 6.14 2.94 8.99
CA LEU A 161 6.14 1.68 9.75
C LEU A 161 7.49 0.97 9.60
N ILE A 162 8.56 1.62 10.04
CA ILE A 162 9.91 1.08 9.96
C ILE A 162 10.09 -0.01 11.01
N GLY A 163 10.52 -1.20 10.57
CA GLY A 163 10.71 -2.36 11.45
C GLY A 163 9.48 -3.27 11.58
N TYR A 164 8.46 -3.01 10.80
CA TYR A 164 7.22 -3.79 10.75
C TYR A 164 7.10 -4.57 9.46
#